data_7b8a884a879990c710be791515f6e31b
#
_entry.id   7b8a884a879990c710be791515f6e31b
#
_cell.length_a   1.000
_cell.length_b   1.000
_cell.length_c   1.000
_cell.angle_alpha   90.00
_cell.angle_beta   90.00
_cell.angle_gamma   90.00
#
_symmetry.space_group_name_H-M   'P 1'
#
loop_
_entity.id
_entity.type
_entity.pdbx_description
1 polymer ?
#
loop_
_entity_poly.entity_id
_entity_poly.type
_entity_poly.pdbx_seq_one_letter_code
_entity_poly.pdbx_strand_id
1 'polypeptide(L)'
;MAKETILILDKEQHSQWVLKSLLENEKYIVVAVDSTERAKQNFSEFEVAGLVTEYWIGHERALDTIRKLKRIFPEAYVMMLTDAVLEEEDYKEIFEAGVDDYFLKPQSTRKILLHLKKGLQHRSAMLQRNRLEQEIERIKSKKSHPGPEGIDNNSLANKTIS
;
A
#
# COMPACT_ATOMS: atom_id res chain seq x y z
N MET A 1 10.85 -13.94 -5.82
CA MET A 1 10.01 -12.78 -5.51
C MET A 1 9.68 -12.76 -4.03
N ALA A 2 9.80 -11.60 -3.40
CA ALA A 2 9.41 -11.43 -2.01
C ALA A 2 7.90 -11.66 -1.86
N LYS A 3 7.50 -12.37 -0.81
CA LYS A 3 6.08 -12.59 -0.51
C LYS A 3 5.45 -11.29 0.01
N GLU A 4 4.26 -11.01 -0.46
CA GLU A 4 3.51 -9.85 0.01
C GLU A 4 2.86 -10.13 1.36
N THR A 5 2.88 -9.13 2.25
CA THR A 5 2.30 -9.22 3.59
C THR A 5 0.92 -8.60 3.60
N ILE A 6 -0.04 -9.39 4.04
CA ILE A 6 -1.45 -8.99 4.19
C ILE A 6 -1.77 -8.92 5.68
N LEU A 7 -2.30 -7.79 6.10
CA LEU A 7 -2.80 -7.61 7.45
C LEU A 7 -4.32 -7.85 7.47
N ILE A 8 -4.77 -8.64 8.44
CA ILE A 8 -6.20 -8.84 8.70
C ILE A 8 -6.54 -8.14 10.02
N LEU A 9 -7.51 -7.23 9.96
CA LEU A 9 -8.01 -6.51 11.11
C LEU A 9 -9.48 -6.86 11.33
N ASP A 10 -9.72 -7.73 12.28
CA ASP A 10 -11.06 -8.20 12.64
C ASP A 10 -11.04 -8.69 14.08
N LYS A 11 -12.06 -8.36 14.84
CA LYS A 11 -12.17 -8.79 16.24
C LYS A 11 -12.66 -10.23 16.37
N GLU A 12 -13.33 -10.74 15.34
CA GLU A 12 -13.87 -12.08 15.35
C GLU A 12 -12.81 -13.12 14.96
N GLN A 13 -12.47 -14.01 15.89
CA GLN A 13 -11.39 -14.99 15.69
C GLN A 13 -11.66 -15.97 14.56
N HIS A 14 -12.92 -16.39 14.39
CA HIS A 14 -13.27 -17.33 13.33
C HIS A 14 -13.06 -16.71 11.93
N SER A 15 -13.51 -15.47 11.75
CA SER A 15 -13.26 -14.72 10.50
C SER A 15 -11.78 -14.56 10.22
N GLN A 16 -10.98 -14.23 11.24
CA GLN A 16 -9.52 -14.14 11.11
C GLN A 16 -8.92 -15.47 10.66
N TRP A 17 -9.32 -16.54 11.29
CA TRP A 17 -8.78 -17.87 11.00
C TRP A 17 -9.09 -18.30 9.57
N VAL A 18 -10.33 -18.13 9.13
CA VAL A 18 -10.76 -18.48 7.76
C VAL A 18 -9.95 -17.70 6.72
N LEU A 19 -9.87 -16.39 6.87
CA LEU A 19 -9.12 -15.53 5.94
C LEU A 19 -7.63 -15.83 5.97
N LYS A 20 -7.07 -15.98 7.14
CA LYS A 20 -5.64 -16.29 7.32
C LYS A 20 -5.28 -17.60 6.62
N SER A 21 -6.06 -18.65 6.87
CA SER A 21 -5.83 -19.96 6.25
C SER A 21 -5.92 -19.86 4.72
N LEU A 22 -6.92 -19.15 4.22
CA LEU A 22 -7.12 -18.94 2.80
C LEU A 22 -5.93 -18.23 2.14
N LEU A 23 -5.47 -17.14 2.74
CA LEU A 23 -4.41 -16.32 2.19
C LEU A 23 -3.02 -16.97 2.33
N GLU A 24 -2.76 -17.65 3.43
CA GLU A 24 -1.52 -18.43 3.60
C GLU A 24 -1.42 -19.55 2.58
N ASN A 25 -2.53 -20.19 2.26
CA ASN A 25 -2.59 -21.22 1.22
C ASN A 25 -2.22 -20.65 -0.16
N GLU A 26 -2.49 -19.38 -0.39
CA GLU A 26 -2.11 -18.64 -1.60
C GLU A 26 -0.70 -18.03 -1.52
N LYS A 27 0.09 -18.43 -0.52
CA LYS A 27 1.49 -18.04 -0.34
C LYS A 27 1.73 -16.59 0.11
N TYR A 28 0.71 -15.90 0.63
CA TYR A 28 0.91 -14.62 1.29
C TYR A 28 1.45 -14.80 2.71
N ILE A 29 2.19 -13.81 3.19
CA ILE A 29 2.49 -13.68 4.62
C ILE A 29 1.29 -12.98 5.23
N VAL A 30 0.71 -13.56 6.28
CA VAL A 30 -0.52 -13.03 6.88
C VAL A 30 -0.30 -12.74 8.35
N VAL A 31 -0.65 -11.53 8.74
CA VAL A 31 -0.68 -11.11 10.15
C VAL A 31 -2.11 -10.74 10.49
N ALA A 32 -2.70 -11.43 11.46
CA ALA A 32 -4.06 -11.16 11.91
C ALA A 32 -4.01 -10.46 13.28
N VAL A 33 -4.72 -9.36 13.41
CA VAL A 33 -4.82 -8.57 14.63
C VAL A 33 -6.28 -8.25 14.93
N ASP A 34 -6.57 -8.04 16.21
CA ASP A 34 -7.92 -7.81 16.73
C ASP A 34 -8.15 -6.39 17.25
N SER A 35 -7.16 -5.51 17.11
CA SER A 35 -7.26 -4.12 17.55
C SER A 35 -6.62 -3.16 16.56
N THR A 36 -7.17 -1.96 16.50
CA THR A 36 -6.63 -0.87 15.68
C THR A 36 -5.23 -0.47 16.14
N GLU A 37 -4.96 -0.52 17.43
CA GLU A 37 -3.66 -0.23 18.00
C GLU A 37 -2.58 -1.19 17.50
N ARG A 38 -2.84 -2.50 17.54
CA ARG A 38 -1.91 -3.51 17.01
C ARG A 38 -1.69 -3.37 15.52
N ALA A 39 -2.75 -3.07 14.77
CA ALA A 39 -2.62 -2.81 13.34
C ALA A 39 -1.65 -1.66 13.06
N LYS A 40 -1.83 -0.55 13.77
CA LYS A 40 -0.96 0.63 13.61
C LYS A 40 0.49 0.36 13.99
N GLN A 41 0.75 -0.44 15.04
CA GLN A 41 2.09 -0.87 15.42
C GLN A 41 2.76 -1.65 14.30
N ASN A 42 2.03 -2.56 13.66
CA ASN A 42 2.54 -3.37 12.56
C ASN A 42 2.96 -2.55 11.34
N PHE A 43 2.36 -1.38 11.12
CA PHE A 43 2.75 -0.51 10.01
C PHE A 43 4.18 0.02 10.12
N SER A 44 4.75 0.06 11.32
CA SER A 44 6.15 0.46 11.54
C SER A 44 7.12 -0.73 11.55
N GLU A 45 6.62 -1.94 11.63
CA GLU A 45 7.43 -3.15 11.74
C GLU A 45 7.73 -3.80 10.39
N PHE A 46 6.79 -3.70 9.45
CA PHE A 46 6.94 -4.32 8.13
C PHE A 46 6.11 -3.59 7.07
N GLU A 47 6.47 -3.81 5.82
CA GLU A 47 5.72 -3.28 4.68
C GLU A 47 4.40 -4.04 4.51
N VAL A 48 3.29 -3.33 4.57
CA VAL A 48 1.95 -3.88 4.37
C VAL A 48 1.53 -3.68 2.91
N ALA A 49 1.36 -4.78 2.19
CA ALA A 49 0.90 -4.75 0.81
C ALA A 49 -0.62 -4.64 0.71
N GLY A 50 -1.33 -5.24 1.66
CA GLY A 50 -2.78 -5.22 1.69
C GLY A 50 -3.34 -5.31 3.10
N LEU A 51 -4.52 -4.75 3.27
CA LEU A 51 -5.31 -4.80 4.50
C LEU A 51 -6.71 -5.33 4.17
N VAL A 52 -7.13 -6.36 4.88
CA VAL A 52 -8.53 -6.81 4.89
C VAL A 52 -9.09 -6.47 6.26
N THR A 53 -10.08 -5.61 6.32
CA THR A 53 -10.58 -5.07 7.59
C THR A 53 -12.09 -5.12 7.70
N GLU A 54 -12.57 -5.33 8.94
CA GLU A 54 -13.94 -5.08 9.32
C GLU A 54 -14.14 -3.55 9.50
N TYR A 55 -15.38 -3.08 9.43
CA TYR A 55 -15.71 -1.67 9.67
C TYR A 55 -15.60 -1.29 11.15
N TRP A 56 -16.22 -2.10 12.03
CA TRP A 56 -16.17 -1.92 13.47
C TRP A 56 -15.16 -2.86 14.10
N ILE A 57 -14.19 -2.30 14.80
CA ILE A 57 -13.24 -3.06 15.61
C ILE A 57 -13.56 -2.74 17.08
N GLY A 58 -14.46 -3.54 17.66
CA GLY A 58 -15.06 -3.19 18.93
C GLY A 58 -15.95 -1.97 18.78
N HIS A 59 -15.61 -0.89 19.48
CA HIS A 59 -16.34 0.38 19.42
C HIS A 59 -15.68 1.41 18.50
N GLU A 60 -14.56 1.08 17.88
CA GLU A 60 -13.85 1.95 16.96
C GLU A 60 -14.15 1.59 15.51
N ARG A 61 -14.29 2.61 14.67
CA ARG A 61 -14.29 2.42 13.22
C ARG A 61 -12.85 2.26 12.73
N ALA A 62 -12.64 1.41 11.73
CA ALA A 62 -11.32 1.17 11.18
C ALA A 62 -10.77 2.34 10.33
N LEU A 63 -11.52 3.42 10.17
CA LEU A 63 -11.20 4.49 9.21
C LEU A 63 -9.87 5.20 9.49
N ASP A 64 -9.56 5.53 10.74
CA ASP A 64 -8.29 6.18 11.09
C ASP A 64 -7.10 5.25 10.87
N THR A 65 -7.29 3.96 11.10
CA THR A 65 -6.29 2.94 10.82
C THR A 65 -6.00 2.87 9.32
N ILE A 66 -7.04 2.88 8.49
CA ILE A 66 -6.92 2.88 7.03
C ILE A 66 -6.19 4.15 6.54
N ARG A 67 -6.57 5.32 7.07
CA ARG A 67 -5.91 6.59 6.73
C ARG A 67 -4.42 6.56 7.07
N LYS A 68 -4.07 6.02 8.23
CA LYS A 68 -2.68 5.88 8.65
C LYS A 68 -1.91 4.95 7.72
N LEU A 69 -2.48 3.80 7.37
CA LEU A 69 -1.89 2.87 6.42
C LEU A 69 -1.58 3.57 5.09
N LYS A 70 -2.55 4.29 4.55
CA LYS A 70 -2.41 4.98 3.25
C LYS A 70 -1.42 6.14 3.28
N ARG A 71 -1.19 6.76 4.44
CA ARG A 71 -0.12 7.76 4.59
C ARG A 71 1.27 7.12 4.52
N ILE A 72 1.43 5.94 5.12
CA ILE A 72 2.72 5.24 5.16
C ILE A 72 2.95 4.47 3.86
N PHE A 73 1.94 3.76 3.38
CA PHE A 73 1.97 2.92 2.18
C PHE A 73 0.83 3.32 1.24
N PRO A 74 0.97 4.42 0.48
CA PRO A 74 -0.11 4.93 -0.37
C PRO A 74 -0.66 3.92 -1.38
N GLU A 75 0.15 2.97 -1.83
CA GLU A 75 -0.21 1.95 -2.81
C GLU A 75 -0.80 0.69 -2.17
N ALA A 76 -0.84 0.59 -0.84
CA ALA A 76 -1.42 -0.57 -0.16
C ALA A 76 -2.88 -0.77 -0.59
N TYR A 77 -3.23 -2.02 -0.89
CA TYR A 77 -4.60 -2.38 -1.23
C TYR A 77 -5.43 -2.57 0.03
N VAL A 78 -6.59 -1.94 0.09
CA VAL A 78 -7.50 -2.05 1.24
C VAL A 78 -8.85 -2.61 0.81
N MET A 79 -9.20 -3.76 1.37
CA MET A 79 -10.50 -4.38 1.24
C MET A 79 -11.25 -4.28 2.56
N MET A 80 -12.44 -3.73 2.54
CA MET A 80 -13.35 -3.79 3.68
C MET A 80 -14.33 -4.94 3.50
N LEU A 81 -14.40 -5.80 4.48
CA LEU A 81 -15.29 -6.95 4.51
C LEU A 81 -16.06 -6.89 5.83
N THR A 82 -17.34 -6.51 5.77
CA THR A 82 -18.13 -6.16 6.96
C THR A 82 -19.54 -6.73 6.90
N ASP A 83 -20.12 -6.99 8.07
CA ASP A 83 -21.56 -7.26 8.24
C ASP A 83 -22.32 -6.03 8.73
N ALA A 84 -21.66 -4.90 8.90
CA ALA A 84 -22.30 -3.67 9.36
C ALA A 84 -23.28 -3.11 8.32
N VAL A 85 -24.40 -2.63 8.82
CA VAL A 85 -25.36 -1.86 8.00
C VAL A 85 -24.85 -0.42 7.97
N LEU A 86 -24.55 0.07 6.77
CA LEU A 86 -23.97 1.38 6.55
C LEU A 86 -24.94 2.29 5.79
N GLU A 87 -24.89 3.57 6.14
CA GLU A 87 -25.64 4.62 5.46
C GLU A 87 -24.82 5.19 4.29
N GLU A 88 -25.46 5.97 3.43
CA GLU A 88 -24.80 6.56 2.26
C GLU A 88 -23.57 7.40 2.63
N GLU A 89 -23.65 8.14 3.72
CA GLU A 89 -22.55 8.96 4.23
C GLU A 89 -21.34 8.13 4.67
N ASP A 90 -21.59 6.94 5.25
CA ASP A 90 -20.55 6.01 5.66
C ASP A 90 -19.74 5.51 4.46
N TYR A 91 -20.41 5.20 3.36
CA TYR A 91 -19.73 4.76 2.13
C TYR A 91 -18.78 5.82 1.61
N LYS A 92 -19.20 7.09 1.65
CA LYS A 92 -18.35 8.21 1.23
C LYS A 92 -17.10 8.30 2.10
N GLU A 93 -17.25 8.24 3.42
CA GLU A 93 -16.12 8.26 4.36
C GLU A 93 -15.17 7.10 4.14
N ILE A 94 -15.70 5.90 3.91
CA ILE A 94 -14.92 4.68 3.67
C ILE A 94 -14.00 4.86 2.48
N PHE A 95 -14.52 5.30 1.34
CA PHE A 95 -13.73 5.47 0.13
C PHE A 95 -12.77 6.66 0.25
N GLU A 96 -13.16 7.75 0.91
CA GLU A 96 -12.27 8.87 1.20
C GLU A 96 -11.11 8.47 2.12
N ALA A 97 -11.35 7.53 3.05
CA ALA A 97 -10.30 7.01 3.93
C ALA A 97 -9.26 6.16 3.18
N GLY A 98 -9.62 5.59 2.03
CA GLY A 98 -8.72 4.84 1.20
C GLY A 98 -9.10 3.38 0.96
N VAL A 99 -10.36 2.99 1.24
CA VAL A 99 -10.85 1.65 0.91
C VAL A 99 -10.97 1.53 -0.60
N ASP A 100 -10.37 0.48 -1.15
CA ASP A 100 -10.38 0.20 -2.59
C ASP A 100 -11.58 -0.67 -2.99
N ASP A 101 -11.92 -1.66 -2.17
CA ASP A 101 -13.05 -2.54 -2.39
C ASP A 101 -13.84 -2.76 -1.09
N TYR A 102 -15.17 -2.79 -1.21
CA TYR A 102 -16.09 -2.99 -0.11
C TYR A 102 -17.00 -4.17 -0.39
N PHE A 103 -17.13 -5.07 0.57
CA PHE A 103 -18.03 -6.22 0.48
C PHE A 103 -18.79 -6.46 1.77
N LEU A 104 -20.06 -6.84 1.64
CA LEU A 104 -20.86 -7.34 2.76
C LEU A 104 -20.57 -8.82 3.01
N LYS A 105 -20.42 -9.18 4.29
CA LYS A 105 -20.37 -10.58 4.71
C LYS A 105 -21.77 -11.22 4.62
N PRO A 106 -21.89 -12.51 4.27
CA PRO A 106 -20.81 -13.41 3.85
C PRO A 106 -20.49 -13.24 2.36
N GLN A 107 -19.22 -13.49 2.00
CA GLN A 107 -18.79 -13.52 0.61
C GLN A 107 -18.05 -14.83 0.31
N SER A 108 -18.10 -15.28 -0.93
CA SER A 108 -17.36 -16.47 -1.32
C SER A 108 -15.84 -16.21 -1.22
N THR A 109 -15.10 -17.21 -0.78
CA THR A 109 -13.64 -17.16 -0.72
C THR A 109 -13.03 -16.87 -2.09
N ARG A 110 -13.63 -17.42 -3.14
CA ARG A 110 -13.20 -17.18 -4.52
C ARG A 110 -13.27 -15.71 -4.91
N LYS A 111 -14.36 -15.02 -4.55
CA LYS A 111 -14.56 -13.60 -4.82
C LYS A 111 -13.54 -12.75 -4.06
N ILE A 112 -13.33 -13.04 -2.79
CA ILE A 112 -12.35 -12.35 -1.95
C ILE A 112 -10.95 -12.47 -2.56
N LEU A 113 -10.52 -13.69 -2.91
CA LEU A 113 -9.22 -13.94 -3.52
C LEU A 113 -9.05 -13.23 -4.85
N LEU A 114 -10.08 -13.26 -5.71
CA LEU A 114 -10.01 -12.63 -7.01
C LEU A 114 -9.76 -11.12 -6.89
N HIS A 115 -10.53 -10.45 -6.04
CA HIS A 115 -10.39 -9.01 -5.84
C HIS A 115 -9.07 -8.65 -5.13
N LEU A 116 -8.65 -9.42 -4.15
CA LEU A 116 -7.38 -9.23 -3.48
C LEU A 116 -6.21 -9.35 -4.48
N LYS A 117 -6.18 -10.40 -5.27
CA LYS A 117 -5.14 -10.61 -6.28
C LYS A 117 -5.08 -9.47 -7.30
N LYS A 118 -6.23 -9.03 -7.78
CA LYS A 118 -6.30 -7.88 -8.72
C LYS A 118 -5.78 -6.60 -8.07
N GLY A 119 -6.18 -6.34 -6.82
CA GLY A 119 -5.73 -5.17 -6.08
C GLY A 119 -4.21 -5.18 -5.84
N LEU A 120 -3.65 -6.32 -5.49
CA LEU A 120 -2.21 -6.46 -5.28
C LEU A 120 -1.42 -6.36 -6.60
N GLN A 121 -1.96 -6.89 -7.70
CA GLN A 121 -1.36 -6.71 -9.03
C GLN A 121 -1.32 -5.24 -9.43
N HIS A 122 -2.40 -4.52 -9.20
CA HIS A 122 -2.47 -3.08 -9.44
C HIS A 122 -1.45 -2.32 -8.59
N ARG A 123 -1.34 -2.66 -7.32
CA ARG A 123 -0.31 -2.11 -6.42
C ARG A 123 1.10 -2.32 -6.98
N SER A 124 1.42 -3.54 -7.39
CA SER A 124 2.74 -3.85 -7.95
C SER A 124 3.06 -3.03 -9.20
N ALA A 125 2.07 -2.86 -10.07
CA ALA A 125 2.20 -2.03 -11.27
C ALA A 125 2.44 -0.55 -10.93
N MET A 126 1.72 -0.03 -9.93
CA MET A 126 1.90 1.34 -9.46
C MET A 126 3.31 1.56 -8.88
N LEU A 127 3.79 0.62 -8.07
CA LEU A 127 5.13 0.69 -7.47
C LEU A 127 6.22 0.65 -8.55
N GLN A 128 6.05 -0.19 -9.55
CA GLN A 128 6.99 -0.28 -10.67
C GLN A 128 7.02 1.02 -11.46
N ARG A 129 5.85 1.59 -11.77
CA ARG A 129 5.75 2.88 -12.46
C ARG A 129 6.44 3.98 -11.67
N ASN A 130 6.17 4.09 -10.37
CA ASN A 130 6.77 5.10 -9.51
C ASN A 130 8.30 4.99 -9.48
N ARG A 131 8.84 3.77 -9.44
CA ARG A 131 10.29 3.55 -9.51
C ARG A 131 10.88 4.05 -10.83
N LEU A 132 10.21 3.75 -11.93
CA LEU A 132 10.66 4.19 -13.26
C LEU A 132 10.61 5.72 -13.40
N GLU A 133 9.56 6.35 -12.91
CA GLU A 133 9.42 7.81 -12.91
C GLU A 133 10.55 8.46 -12.09
N GLN A 134 10.84 7.92 -10.90
CA GLN A 134 11.93 8.39 -10.05
C GLN A 134 13.30 8.23 -10.74
N GLU A 135 13.51 7.12 -11.41
CA GLU A 135 14.75 6.88 -12.16
C GLU A 135 14.92 7.85 -13.34
N ILE A 136 13.83 8.13 -14.05
CA ILE A 136 13.83 9.12 -15.14
C ILE A 136 14.16 10.50 -14.59
N GLU A 137 13.55 10.92 -13.48
CA GLU A 137 13.84 12.20 -12.83
C GLU A 137 15.29 12.28 -12.36
N ARG A 138 15.83 11.20 -11.81
CA ARG A 138 17.23 11.11 -11.41
C ARG A 138 18.17 11.30 -12.59
N ILE A 139 17.88 10.69 -13.72
CA ILE A 139 18.66 10.81 -14.96
C ILE A 139 18.60 12.24 -15.51
N LYS A 140 17.39 12.84 -15.55
CA LYS A 140 17.21 14.23 -15.99
C LYS A 140 17.95 15.22 -15.11
N SER A 141 17.91 15.02 -13.79
CA SER A 141 18.63 15.84 -12.80
C SER A 141 20.13 15.82 -13.02
N LYS A 142 20.71 14.67 -13.34
CA LYS A 142 22.15 14.52 -13.66
C LYS A 142 22.54 15.21 -14.96
N LYS A 143 21.66 15.26 -15.96
CA LYS A 143 21.90 15.93 -17.22
C LYS A 143 21.78 17.45 -17.13
N SER A 144 20.94 17.97 -16.24
CA SER A 144 20.76 19.40 -16.04
C SER A 144 21.85 20.06 -15.18
N HIS A 145 22.69 19.26 -14.52
CA HIS A 145 23.87 19.71 -13.82
C HIS A 145 25.12 19.11 -14.52
N PRO A 146 25.60 19.76 -15.61
CA PRO A 146 26.86 19.36 -16.17
C PRO A 146 27.92 19.50 -15.08
N GLY A 147 28.67 18.44 -14.85
CA GLY A 147 29.79 18.46 -13.94
C GLY A 147 30.76 19.60 -14.26
N PRO A 148 31.83 19.81 -13.49
CA PRO A 148 32.75 20.91 -13.67
C PRO A 148 33.52 20.80 -15.01
N GLU A 149 32.84 20.66 -16.09
CA GLU A 149 33.35 20.75 -17.44
C GLU A 149 33.44 22.21 -17.86
N GLY A 150 34.09 22.98 -17.08
CA GLY A 150 34.39 24.35 -17.42
C GLY A 150 35.86 24.62 -17.37
N ILE A 151 36.66 23.67 -17.80
CA ILE A 151 38.01 24.02 -18.14
C ILE A 151 37.93 24.73 -19.50
N ASP A 152 37.87 26.02 -19.40
CA ASP A 152 37.93 26.90 -20.55
C ASP A 152 39.23 26.62 -21.30
N ASN A 153 39.15 25.88 -22.38
CA ASN A 153 40.28 25.60 -23.27
C ASN A 153 40.82 26.90 -23.91
N ASN A 154 40.13 28.02 -23.69
CA ASN A 154 40.59 29.32 -24.20
C ASN A 154 41.71 29.93 -23.34
N SER A 155 41.89 29.47 -22.08
CA SER A 155 42.97 30.03 -21.25
C SER A 155 44.35 29.49 -21.63
N LEU A 156 44.41 28.38 -22.39
CA LEU A 156 45.68 27.80 -22.84
C LEU A 156 46.15 28.37 -24.18
N ALA A 157 45.26 28.98 -24.96
CA ALA A 157 45.61 29.55 -26.26
C ALA A 157 46.26 30.94 -26.14
N ASN A 158 46.10 31.64 -25.01
CA ASN A 158 46.67 32.97 -24.79
C ASN A 158 48.06 32.98 -24.16
N LYS A 159 48.62 31.83 -23.80
CA LYS A 159 49.98 31.75 -23.20
C LYS A 159 51.11 31.46 -24.20
N THR A 160 50.81 31.34 -25.49
CA THR A 160 51.78 31.00 -26.51
C THR A 160 52.13 32.15 -27.45
N ILE A 161 51.68 33.38 -27.16
CA ILE A 161 52.07 34.56 -27.98
C ILE A 161 52.74 35.58 -27.08
N SER A 162 54.03 35.44 -26.97
CA SER A 162 54.91 36.52 -26.56
C SER A 162 56.09 36.61 -27.50
#